data_dcbcd46b9e6a6aff9cb45c42346f738e
#
_entry.id   dcbcd46b9e6a6aff9cb45c42346f738e
#
_cell.length_a   1.000
_cell.length_b   1.000
_cell.length_c   1.000
_cell.angle_alpha   90.00
_cell.angle_beta   90.00
_cell.angle_gamma   90.00
#
_symmetry.space_group_name_H-M   'P 1'
#
loop_
_entity.id
_entity.type
_entity.pdbx_description
1 polymer ?
#
loop_
_entity_poly.entity_id
_entity_poly.type
_entity_poly.pdbx_seq_one_letter_code
_entity_poly.pdbx_strand_id
1 'polypeptide(L)'
;MWTKELFGTDKPIIALLHLDSLPGEPGYKGSLQEVMDHAKADLINLQEAGVDGILIANEYCFPITPNTGTVTLMAMAAVIGHLYPDIKVPFGTNVVYNPEETIKMAAVFDASFGRSTFSGAYTGTYGFHSVDFGENVRLKYSLGKPDIQLLCKFNPEGDTRLGDQTEEEVFKTLTDGGYVGALCVSGPGSGQEADYGYLTKICEMAKTRQVPVFCNTGCRYDTIEKILEVADGACVGTAFKDENGRVSLEKTKKFMDLVKKKRS
;
A
#
# COMPACT_ATOMS: atom_id res chain seq x y z
N MET A 1 -10.42 15.77 5.82
CA MET A 1 -9.79 14.42 5.90
C MET A 1 -8.32 14.59 5.56
N TRP A 2 -7.44 13.96 6.31
CA TRP A 2 -5.98 14.02 6.09
C TRP A 2 -5.56 13.68 4.64
N THR A 3 -6.31 12.80 3.98
CA THR A 3 -6.07 12.42 2.58
C THR A 3 -6.13 13.62 1.65
N LYS A 4 -7.12 14.49 1.79
CA LYS A 4 -7.23 15.72 0.97
C LYS A 4 -6.11 16.72 1.28
N GLU A 5 -5.72 16.83 2.55
CA GLU A 5 -4.63 17.70 2.98
C GLU A 5 -3.28 17.24 2.43
N LEU A 6 -3.03 15.91 2.47
CA LEU A 6 -1.78 15.34 2.01
C LEU A 6 -1.68 15.29 0.48
N PHE A 7 -2.73 14.81 -0.20
CA PHE A 7 -2.68 14.56 -1.65
C PHE A 7 -3.21 15.73 -2.50
N GLY A 8 -3.77 16.76 -1.87
CA GLY A 8 -4.33 17.94 -2.57
C GLY A 8 -5.59 17.65 -3.38
N THR A 9 -6.17 16.46 -3.26
CA THR A 9 -7.34 16.02 -4.03
C THR A 9 -8.24 15.11 -3.22
N ASP A 10 -9.51 15.03 -3.63
CA ASP A 10 -10.42 14.01 -3.15
C ASP A 10 -10.17 12.68 -3.92
N LYS A 11 -10.35 11.55 -3.24
CA LYS A 11 -10.21 10.22 -3.82
C LYS A 11 -8.85 9.96 -4.49
N PRO A 12 -7.71 10.11 -3.76
CA PRO A 12 -6.37 9.96 -4.33
C PRO A 12 -6.10 8.57 -4.86
N ILE A 13 -5.27 8.51 -5.90
CA ILE A 13 -4.70 7.28 -6.45
C ILE A 13 -3.27 7.15 -5.95
N ILE A 14 -3.03 6.14 -5.13
CA ILE A 14 -1.70 5.73 -4.69
C ILE A 14 -1.18 4.67 -5.64
N ALA A 15 -0.18 5.02 -6.43
CA ALA A 15 0.44 4.10 -7.37
C ALA A 15 1.42 3.15 -6.65
N LEU A 16 1.37 1.87 -6.99
CA LEU A 16 2.26 0.87 -6.40
C LEU A 16 3.55 0.77 -7.24
N LEU A 17 4.66 1.25 -6.70
CA LEU A 17 6.00 1.06 -7.24
C LEU A 17 6.57 -0.22 -6.64
N HIS A 18 6.50 -1.32 -7.40
CA HIS A 18 7.00 -2.62 -6.98
C HIS A 18 8.46 -2.76 -7.36
N LEU A 19 9.33 -2.91 -6.37
CA LEU A 19 10.75 -3.16 -6.60
C LEU A 19 10.96 -4.58 -7.15
N ASP A 20 11.94 -4.72 -8.05
CA ASP A 20 12.43 -6.03 -8.45
C ASP A 20 12.96 -6.79 -7.23
N SER A 21 13.15 -8.10 -7.37
CA SER A 21 13.68 -8.93 -6.29
C SER A 21 15.02 -8.40 -5.81
N LEU A 22 15.14 -8.20 -4.51
CA LEU A 22 16.26 -7.54 -3.85
C LEU A 22 17.37 -8.54 -3.44
N PRO A 23 18.61 -8.07 -3.19
CA PRO A 23 19.64 -8.88 -2.56
C PRO A 23 19.14 -9.62 -1.33
N GLY A 24 19.47 -10.88 -1.20
CA GLY A 24 18.96 -11.77 -0.14
C GLY A 24 17.76 -12.61 -0.54
N GLU A 25 17.10 -12.29 -1.64
CA GLU A 25 15.91 -12.99 -2.13
C GLU A 25 16.24 -13.95 -3.30
N PRO A 26 15.51 -15.08 -3.41
CA PRO A 26 15.78 -16.09 -4.44
C PRO A 26 15.71 -15.56 -5.89
N GLY A 27 14.85 -14.57 -6.15
CA GLY A 27 14.67 -13.98 -7.48
C GLY A 27 15.66 -12.89 -7.84
N TYR A 28 16.62 -12.55 -6.96
CA TYR A 28 17.60 -11.50 -7.23
C TYR A 28 18.54 -11.85 -8.37
N LYS A 29 18.68 -10.94 -9.33
CA LYS A 29 19.45 -11.16 -10.58
C LYS A 29 20.92 -10.70 -10.51
N GLY A 30 21.40 -10.29 -9.33
CA GLY A 30 22.81 -9.97 -9.09
C GLY A 30 23.23 -8.52 -9.32
N SER A 31 22.32 -7.62 -9.73
CA SER A 31 22.62 -6.20 -9.93
C SER A 31 21.66 -5.31 -9.17
N LEU A 32 22.12 -4.71 -8.08
CA LEU A 32 21.32 -3.71 -7.34
C LEU A 32 21.17 -2.42 -8.16
N GLN A 33 22.16 -2.09 -9.00
CA GLN A 33 22.08 -0.93 -9.89
C GLN A 33 20.93 -1.08 -10.89
N GLU A 34 20.74 -2.25 -11.48
CA GLU A 34 19.62 -2.53 -12.39
C GLU A 34 18.27 -2.37 -11.67
N VAL A 35 18.16 -2.84 -10.43
CA VAL A 35 16.95 -2.62 -9.60
C VAL A 35 16.69 -1.12 -9.39
N MET A 36 17.74 -0.34 -9.08
CA MET A 36 17.63 1.11 -8.90
C MET A 36 17.21 1.82 -10.19
N ASP A 37 17.79 1.44 -11.33
CA ASP A 37 17.48 2.04 -12.63
C ASP A 37 16.04 1.76 -13.05
N HIS A 38 15.58 0.54 -12.87
CA HIS A 38 14.18 0.16 -13.12
C HIS A 38 13.21 0.91 -12.20
N ALA A 39 13.49 0.95 -10.91
CA ALA A 39 12.65 1.66 -9.94
C ALA A 39 12.58 3.17 -10.24
N LYS A 40 13.70 3.77 -10.69
CA LYS A 40 13.74 5.17 -11.08
C LYS A 40 12.93 5.46 -12.35
N ALA A 41 13.01 4.60 -13.35
CA ALA A 41 12.20 4.72 -14.56
C ALA A 41 10.70 4.61 -14.24
N ASP A 42 10.32 3.63 -13.40
CA ASP A 42 8.94 3.47 -12.94
C ASP A 42 8.46 4.69 -12.14
N LEU A 43 9.27 5.24 -11.23
CA LEU A 43 8.98 6.47 -10.47
C LEU A 43 8.69 7.66 -11.40
N ILE A 44 9.54 7.89 -12.39
CA ILE A 44 9.40 9.00 -13.33
C ILE A 44 8.08 8.85 -14.11
N ASN A 45 7.82 7.66 -14.65
CA ASN A 45 6.59 7.39 -15.40
C ASN A 45 5.32 7.61 -14.58
N LEU A 46 5.31 7.17 -13.31
CA LEU A 46 4.19 7.39 -12.41
C LEU A 46 3.93 8.87 -12.17
N GLN A 47 4.97 9.62 -11.85
CA GLN A 47 4.86 11.06 -11.56
C GLN A 47 4.44 11.87 -12.80
N GLU A 48 5.01 11.58 -13.98
CA GLU A 48 4.63 12.22 -15.24
C GLU A 48 3.18 11.91 -15.65
N ALA A 49 2.66 10.75 -15.25
CA ALA A 49 1.26 10.39 -15.48
C ALA A 49 0.30 11.14 -14.53
N GLY A 50 0.82 11.78 -13.49
CA GLY A 50 0.05 12.57 -12.55
C GLY A 50 -0.68 11.75 -11.50
N VAL A 51 -0.05 10.69 -10.96
CA VAL A 51 -0.56 9.99 -9.78
C VAL A 51 -0.47 10.88 -8.55
N ASP A 52 -1.34 10.67 -7.57
CA ASP A 52 -1.41 11.55 -6.40
C ASP A 52 -0.42 11.16 -5.30
N GLY A 53 -0.03 9.90 -5.26
CA GLY A 53 0.95 9.38 -4.31
C GLY A 53 1.57 8.09 -4.78
N ILE A 54 2.64 7.66 -4.14
CA ILE A 54 3.39 6.44 -4.49
C ILE A 54 3.60 5.58 -3.24
N LEU A 55 3.44 4.27 -3.38
CA LEU A 55 3.79 3.29 -2.36
C LEU A 55 4.92 2.41 -2.90
N ILE A 56 6.09 2.47 -2.26
CA ILE A 56 7.26 1.67 -2.63
C ILE A 56 7.22 0.36 -1.85
N ALA A 57 7.22 -0.78 -2.57
CA ALA A 57 7.06 -2.10 -1.99
C ALA A 57 8.06 -3.12 -2.56
N ASN A 58 8.55 -4.02 -1.71
CA ASN A 58 9.38 -5.18 -2.10
C ASN A 58 8.53 -6.35 -2.62
N GLU A 59 7.53 -6.07 -3.46
CA GLU A 59 6.49 -7.02 -3.90
C GLU A 59 7.04 -8.23 -4.65
N TYR A 60 8.15 -8.10 -5.37
CA TYR A 60 8.72 -9.22 -6.14
C TYR A 60 9.78 -10.04 -5.39
N CYS A 61 9.87 -9.89 -4.07
CA CYS A 61 10.69 -10.71 -3.19
C CYS A 61 9.98 -12.01 -2.82
N PHE A 62 9.74 -12.89 -3.81
CA PHE A 62 9.11 -14.19 -3.58
C PHE A 62 10.11 -15.29 -3.22
N PRO A 63 9.72 -16.27 -2.36
CA PRO A 63 8.46 -16.36 -1.60
C PRO A 63 8.40 -15.31 -0.48
N ILE A 64 7.22 -14.71 -0.30
CA ILE A 64 7.03 -13.69 0.72
C ILE A 64 7.15 -14.29 2.12
N THR A 65 7.74 -13.54 3.04
CA THR A 65 7.93 -13.96 4.44
C THR A 65 7.64 -12.81 5.40
N PRO A 66 7.04 -13.09 6.57
CA PRO A 66 6.89 -12.06 7.61
C PRO A 66 8.22 -11.66 8.27
N ASN A 67 9.29 -12.42 8.01
CA ASN A 67 10.64 -12.18 8.54
C ASN A 67 11.58 -11.75 7.42
N THR A 68 11.37 -10.56 6.87
CA THR A 68 12.25 -10.00 5.84
C THR A 68 13.68 -9.89 6.34
N GLY A 69 14.63 -10.48 5.61
CA GLY A 69 16.04 -10.52 5.99
C GLY A 69 16.70 -9.13 6.01
N THR A 70 17.67 -8.94 6.89
CA THR A 70 18.39 -7.66 7.04
C THR A 70 19.03 -7.20 5.74
N VAL A 71 19.57 -8.11 4.92
CA VAL A 71 20.16 -7.78 3.62
C VAL A 71 19.12 -7.19 2.67
N THR A 72 17.93 -7.77 2.61
CA THR A 72 16.80 -7.27 1.81
C THR A 72 16.34 -5.89 2.27
N LEU A 73 16.26 -5.69 3.60
CA LEU A 73 15.90 -4.38 4.18
C LEU A 73 16.95 -3.31 3.86
N MET A 74 18.24 -3.61 3.99
CA MET A 74 19.32 -2.70 3.61
C MET A 74 19.29 -2.36 2.12
N ALA A 75 19.03 -3.35 1.26
CA ALA A 75 18.90 -3.13 -0.18
C ALA A 75 17.68 -2.27 -0.52
N MET A 76 16.54 -2.53 0.12
CA MET A 76 15.34 -1.69 -0.06
C MET A 76 15.60 -0.24 0.37
N ALA A 77 16.26 -0.03 1.51
CA ALA A 77 16.66 1.30 1.96
C ALA A 77 17.61 2.00 0.98
N ALA A 78 18.57 1.26 0.41
CA ALA A 78 19.48 1.82 -0.60
C ALA A 78 18.72 2.24 -1.87
N VAL A 79 17.76 1.43 -2.35
CA VAL A 79 16.91 1.78 -3.50
C VAL A 79 16.07 3.01 -3.20
N ILE A 80 15.38 3.06 -2.04
CA ILE A 80 14.59 4.24 -1.66
C ILE A 80 15.48 5.49 -1.55
N GLY A 81 16.66 5.37 -0.94
CA GLY A 81 17.62 6.47 -0.86
C GLY A 81 18.10 6.98 -2.22
N HIS A 82 18.23 6.07 -3.20
CA HIS A 82 18.54 6.44 -4.58
C HIS A 82 17.38 7.20 -5.26
N LEU A 83 16.13 6.82 -4.97
CA LEU A 83 14.94 7.46 -5.51
C LEU A 83 14.59 8.78 -4.82
N TYR A 84 14.95 8.91 -3.55
CA TYR A 84 14.48 9.97 -2.65
C TYR A 84 14.60 11.40 -3.20
N PRO A 85 15.72 11.80 -3.84
CA PRO A 85 15.84 13.14 -4.43
C PRO A 85 14.86 13.44 -5.58
N ASP A 86 14.34 12.41 -6.22
CA ASP A 86 13.46 12.50 -7.38
C ASP A 86 11.98 12.34 -7.04
N ILE A 87 11.64 12.00 -5.79
CA ILE A 87 10.25 11.88 -5.34
C ILE A 87 9.63 13.27 -5.17
N LYS A 88 8.54 13.55 -5.91
CA LYS A 88 7.88 14.86 -5.95
C LYS A 88 6.43 14.82 -5.44
N VAL A 89 5.92 13.65 -5.13
CA VAL A 89 4.56 13.43 -4.62
C VAL A 89 4.63 12.77 -3.25
N PRO A 90 3.59 12.85 -2.41
CA PRO A 90 3.54 12.08 -1.18
C PRO A 90 3.83 10.61 -1.42
N PHE A 91 4.66 10.01 -0.58
CA PHE A 91 4.98 8.60 -0.72
C PHE A 91 4.89 7.84 0.59
N GLY A 92 4.75 6.55 0.47
CA GLY A 92 4.72 5.59 1.56
C GLY A 92 5.59 4.37 1.28
N THR A 93 5.72 3.53 2.27
CA THR A 93 6.50 2.29 2.23
C THR A 93 5.64 1.07 2.55
N ASN A 94 6.02 -0.07 2.00
CA ASN A 94 5.45 -1.37 2.33
C ASN A 94 6.54 -2.44 2.26
N VAL A 95 7.06 -2.84 3.41
CA VAL A 95 7.80 -4.10 3.53
C VAL A 95 6.74 -5.18 3.66
N VAL A 96 6.55 -5.95 2.58
CA VAL A 96 5.42 -6.89 2.47
C VAL A 96 5.41 -7.90 3.61
N TYR A 97 4.27 -8.08 4.27
CA TYR A 97 4.06 -8.89 5.48
C TYR A 97 4.84 -8.47 6.73
N ASN A 98 5.58 -7.35 6.68
CA ASN A 98 6.36 -6.87 7.82
C ASN A 98 5.96 -5.44 8.22
N PRO A 99 4.94 -5.29 9.09
CA PRO A 99 4.42 -3.98 9.47
C PRO A 99 5.43 -3.13 10.26
N GLU A 100 6.23 -3.77 11.11
CA GLU A 100 7.26 -3.10 11.91
C GLU A 100 8.32 -2.46 11.02
N GLU A 101 8.87 -3.23 10.07
CA GLU A 101 9.88 -2.72 9.13
C GLU A 101 9.29 -1.71 8.14
N THR A 102 7.98 -1.83 7.81
CA THR A 102 7.26 -0.80 7.06
C THR A 102 7.29 0.55 7.76
N ILE A 103 7.00 0.59 9.08
CA ILE A 103 7.05 1.83 9.88
C ILE A 103 8.48 2.36 9.99
N LYS A 104 9.47 1.50 10.25
CA LYS A 104 10.89 1.89 10.34
C LYS A 104 11.37 2.50 9.02
N MET A 105 11.04 1.86 7.89
CA MET A 105 11.39 2.36 6.56
C MET A 105 10.73 3.72 6.29
N ALA A 106 9.45 3.87 6.63
CA ALA A 106 8.75 5.14 6.51
C ALA A 106 9.39 6.23 7.37
N ALA A 107 9.79 5.89 8.61
CA ALA A 107 10.40 6.84 9.53
C ALA A 107 11.77 7.34 9.06
N VAL A 108 12.59 6.46 8.47
CA VAL A 108 13.95 6.81 7.97
C VAL A 108 13.89 7.80 6.82
N PHE A 109 12.88 7.68 5.95
CA PHE A 109 12.77 8.50 4.73
C PHE A 109 11.69 9.59 4.81
N ASP A 110 11.16 9.90 5.98
CA ASP A 110 10.06 10.87 6.15
C ASP A 110 8.86 10.57 5.25
N ALA A 111 8.58 9.30 4.98
CA ALA A 111 7.42 8.89 4.21
C ALA A 111 6.13 9.19 4.99
N SER A 112 5.10 9.64 4.28
CA SER A 112 3.85 10.11 4.88
C SER A 112 2.97 8.97 5.40
N PHE A 113 3.14 7.75 4.87
CA PHE A 113 2.31 6.60 5.24
C PHE A 113 3.05 5.28 5.08
N GLY A 114 2.55 4.26 5.77
CA GLY A 114 2.93 2.87 5.56
C GLY A 114 1.68 2.01 5.33
N ARG A 115 1.74 1.04 4.43
CA ARG A 115 0.65 0.09 4.19
C ARG A 115 1.07 -1.31 4.61
N SER A 116 0.32 -1.93 5.49
CA SER A 116 0.55 -3.33 5.90
C SER A 116 -0.67 -3.92 6.60
N THR A 117 -0.59 -5.20 6.97
CA THR A 117 -1.46 -5.81 7.96
C THR A 117 -0.93 -5.41 9.34
N PHE A 118 -1.51 -4.35 9.95
CA PHE A 118 -1.03 -3.80 11.22
C PHE A 118 -1.68 -4.42 12.45
N SER A 119 -2.66 -5.29 12.30
CA SER A 119 -3.37 -5.89 13.44
C SER A 119 -3.90 -7.28 13.14
N GLY A 120 -4.01 -8.12 14.16
CA GLY A 120 -4.68 -9.40 14.11
C GLY A 120 -3.74 -10.58 13.91
N ALA A 121 -4.32 -11.78 13.95
CA ALA A 121 -3.62 -13.03 13.67
C ALA A 121 -4.23 -13.70 12.43
N TYR A 122 -3.37 -14.24 11.59
CA TYR A 122 -3.75 -14.79 10.29
C TYR A 122 -3.00 -16.08 9.99
N THR A 123 -3.59 -16.89 9.12
CA THR A 123 -2.95 -18.04 8.50
C THR A 123 -3.24 -18.06 7.01
N GLY A 124 -2.26 -18.46 6.21
CA GLY A 124 -2.36 -18.52 4.76
C GLY A 124 -1.21 -19.29 4.14
N THR A 125 -0.99 -19.10 2.84
CA THR A 125 0.06 -19.80 2.09
C THR A 125 1.47 -19.59 2.66
N TYR A 126 1.70 -18.41 3.26
CA TYR A 126 3.00 -18.03 3.84
C TYR A 126 3.10 -18.33 5.35
N GLY A 127 2.18 -19.16 5.88
CA GLY A 127 2.20 -19.61 7.27
C GLY A 127 1.36 -18.75 8.21
N PHE A 128 1.70 -18.84 9.49
CA PHE A 128 1.04 -18.09 10.55
C PHE A 128 1.77 -16.76 10.80
N HIS A 129 1.01 -15.70 10.93
CA HIS A 129 1.54 -14.42 11.41
C HIS A 129 0.58 -13.75 12.38
N SER A 130 1.13 -13.08 13.38
CA SER A 130 0.40 -12.33 14.40
C SER A 130 1.01 -10.95 14.52
N VAL A 131 0.16 -9.94 14.55
CA VAL A 131 0.58 -8.54 14.55
C VAL A 131 -0.12 -7.80 15.68
N ASP A 132 0.68 -7.14 16.52
CA ASP A 132 0.20 -6.28 17.60
C ASP A 132 0.06 -4.84 17.10
N PHE A 133 -1.19 -4.36 17.02
CA PHE A 133 -1.48 -3.00 16.60
C PHE A 133 -0.93 -1.95 17.58
N GLY A 134 -1.04 -2.23 18.87
CA GLY A 134 -0.55 -1.32 19.90
C GLY A 134 0.96 -1.12 19.85
N GLU A 135 1.73 -2.18 19.59
CA GLU A 135 3.17 -2.10 19.40
C GLU A 135 3.54 -1.30 18.14
N ASN A 136 2.84 -1.52 17.03
CA ASN A 136 3.05 -0.75 15.80
C ASN A 136 2.75 0.75 15.98
N VAL A 137 1.69 1.09 16.72
CA VAL A 137 1.39 2.48 17.06
C VAL A 137 2.50 3.08 17.93
N ARG A 138 2.92 2.39 19.01
CA ARG A 138 4.01 2.87 19.88
C ARG A 138 5.32 3.04 19.15
N LEU A 139 5.61 2.16 18.19
CA LEU A 139 6.84 2.22 17.39
C LEU A 139 6.95 3.56 16.66
N LYS A 140 5.92 4.01 15.94
CA LYS A 140 5.99 5.30 15.24
C LYS A 140 6.21 6.49 16.18
N TYR A 141 5.63 6.44 17.39
CA TYR A 141 5.88 7.46 18.41
C TYR A 141 7.31 7.42 18.96
N SER A 142 7.84 6.23 19.23
CA SER A 142 9.24 6.07 19.71
C SER A 142 10.27 6.50 18.69
N LEU A 143 9.96 6.41 17.39
CA LEU A 143 10.78 6.90 16.29
C LEU A 143 10.62 8.42 16.04
N GLY A 144 9.81 9.11 16.82
CA GLY A 144 9.54 10.55 16.65
C GLY A 144 8.72 10.88 15.38
N LYS A 145 7.96 9.91 14.87
CA LYS A 145 7.17 10.03 13.62
C LYS A 145 5.68 9.72 13.84
N PRO A 146 5.01 10.41 14.79
CA PRO A 146 3.61 10.13 15.13
C PRO A 146 2.66 10.36 13.95
N ASP A 147 3.04 11.18 12.98
CA ASP A 147 2.19 11.59 11.86
C ASP A 147 2.15 10.58 10.70
N ILE A 148 3.02 9.55 10.71
CA ILE A 148 2.96 8.46 9.72
C ILE A 148 1.55 7.82 9.76
N GLN A 149 0.85 7.87 8.63
CA GLN A 149 -0.48 7.29 8.49
C GLN A 149 -0.38 5.77 8.27
N LEU A 150 -1.09 5.00 9.10
CA LEU A 150 -1.13 3.53 8.96
C LEU A 150 -2.31 3.15 8.05
N LEU A 151 -2.01 2.73 6.83
CA LEU A 151 -2.98 2.18 5.87
C LEU A 151 -3.13 0.68 6.17
N CYS A 152 -4.14 0.34 6.96
CA CYS A 152 -4.33 -1.01 7.48
C CYS A 152 -5.05 -1.89 6.46
N LYS A 153 -4.42 -2.98 6.01
CA LYS A 153 -5.12 -4.03 5.26
C LYS A 153 -6.19 -4.65 6.17
N PHE A 154 -7.46 -4.40 5.87
CA PHE A 154 -8.57 -4.89 6.69
C PHE A 154 -8.88 -6.36 6.43
N ASN A 155 -8.76 -6.78 5.18
CA ASN A 155 -8.84 -8.16 4.71
C ASN A 155 -7.62 -8.47 3.84
N PRO A 156 -6.48 -8.90 4.42
CA PRO A 156 -5.28 -9.21 3.65
C PRO A 156 -5.52 -10.33 2.63
N GLU A 157 -4.95 -10.17 1.45
CA GLU A 157 -5.10 -11.11 0.33
C GLU A 157 -4.47 -12.47 0.66
N GLY A 158 -5.19 -13.56 0.39
CA GLY A 158 -4.71 -14.92 0.54
C GLY A 158 -4.60 -15.41 1.99
N ASP A 159 -5.03 -14.61 2.96
CA ASP A 159 -4.98 -14.94 4.37
C ASP A 159 -6.39 -15.10 4.96
N THR A 160 -6.46 -15.97 5.96
CA THR A 160 -7.65 -16.15 6.78
C THR A 160 -7.37 -15.62 8.18
N ARG A 161 -8.22 -14.71 8.66
CA ARG A 161 -8.17 -14.22 10.04
C ARG A 161 -8.47 -15.36 11.02
N LEU A 162 -7.72 -15.43 12.09
CA LEU A 162 -7.97 -16.32 13.22
C LEU A 162 -8.78 -15.59 14.30
N GLY A 163 -9.72 -16.33 14.90
CA GLY A 163 -10.67 -15.81 15.89
C GLY A 163 -12.09 -15.76 15.34
N ASP A 164 -13.04 -15.51 16.24
CA ASP A 164 -14.48 -15.52 15.98
C ASP A 164 -15.12 -14.12 15.97
N GLN A 165 -14.29 -13.07 16.03
CA GLN A 165 -14.76 -11.69 16.00
C GLN A 165 -15.39 -11.35 14.66
N THR A 166 -16.53 -10.71 14.71
CA THR A 166 -17.18 -10.14 13.53
C THR A 166 -16.36 -8.98 12.94
N GLU A 167 -16.60 -8.66 11.68
CA GLU A 167 -15.93 -7.52 11.03
C GLU A 167 -16.24 -6.20 11.74
N GLU A 168 -17.46 -6.05 12.25
CA GLU A 168 -17.91 -4.89 13.00
C GLU A 168 -17.15 -4.74 14.33
N GLU A 169 -16.93 -5.84 15.05
CA GLU A 169 -16.13 -5.85 16.29
C GLU A 169 -14.67 -5.51 16.01
N VAL A 170 -14.10 -6.10 14.99
CA VAL A 170 -12.72 -5.80 14.55
C VAL A 170 -12.59 -4.34 14.15
N PHE A 171 -13.49 -3.83 13.32
CA PHE A 171 -13.51 -2.43 12.90
C PHE A 171 -13.60 -1.49 14.09
N LYS A 172 -14.55 -1.72 14.98
CA LYS A 172 -14.74 -0.90 16.17
C LYS A 172 -13.47 -0.85 17.00
N THR A 173 -12.92 -2.01 17.36
CA THR A 173 -11.72 -2.10 18.21
C THR A 173 -10.51 -1.45 17.53
N LEU A 174 -10.31 -1.68 16.24
CA LEU A 174 -9.19 -1.14 15.50
C LEU A 174 -9.23 0.39 15.38
N THR A 175 -10.43 0.96 15.27
CA THR A 175 -10.60 2.40 15.05
C THR A 175 -10.86 3.23 16.32
N ASP A 176 -11.12 2.60 17.45
CA ASP A 176 -11.48 3.30 18.71
C ASP A 176 -10.41 4.31 19.18
N GLY A 177 -9.14 4.04 18.94
CA GLY A 177 -8.04 4.92 19.36
C GLY A 177 -7.72 6.07 18.40
N GLY A 178 -8.30 6.10 17.18
CA GLY A 178 -7.99 7.09 16.16
C GLY A 178 -6.58 6.98 15.56
N TYR A 179 -5.93 5.82 15.70
CA TYR A 179 -4.56 5.60 15.19
C TYR A 179 -4.51 4.98 13.78
N VAL A 180 -5.65 4.58 13.25
CA VAL A 180 -5.77 4.08 11.87
C VAL A 180 -5.82 5.26 10.92
N GLY A 181 -4.89 5.32 9.98
CA GLY A 181 -4.89 6.34 8.94
C GLY A 181 -5.97 6.05 7.89
N ALA A 182 -6.02 4.82 7.39
CA ALA A 182 -7.03 4.37 6.45
C ALA A 182 -7.22 2.84 6.53
N LEU A 183 -8.34 2.35 6.03
CA LEU A 183 -8.54 0.92 5.76
C LEU A 183 -8.26 0.63 4.28
N CYS A 184 -7.61 -0.48 4.01
CA CYS A 184 -7.38 -0.99 2.67
C CYS A 184 -8.20 -2.27 2.49
N VAL A 185 -9.14 -2.24 1.55
CA VAL A 185 -10.01 -3.38 1.23
C VAL A 185 -9.53 -4.06 -0.04
N SER A 186 -9.27 -5.35 0.07
CA SER A 186 -8.65 -6.17 -0.98
C SER A 186 -9.64 -7.17 -1.58
N GLY A 187 -9.35 -7.60 -2.81
CA GLY A 187 -9.91 -8.83 -3.39
C GLY A 187 -9.24 -10.08 -2.81
N PRO A 188 -9.63 -11.27 -3.27
CA PRO A 188 -9.12 -12.54 -2.73
C PRO A 188 -7.65 -12.80 -3.02
N GLY A 189 -7.05 -12.08 -3.96
CA GLY A 189 -5.63 -12.20 -4.32
C GLY A 189 -5.09 -10.96 -5.00
N SER A 190 -3.77 -10.88 -5.13
CA SER A 190 -3.09 -9.74 -5.79
C SER A 190 -3.61 -9.54 -7.22
N GLY A 191 -4.00 -8.31 -7.56
CA GLY A 191 -4.59 -7.97 -8.86
C GLY A 191 -6.02 -8.47 -9.11
N GLN A 192 -6.60 -9.25 -8.19
CA GLN A 192 -7.99 -9.68 -8.27
C GLN A 192 -8.91 -8.60 -7.70
N GLU A 193 -10.07 -8.44 -8.33
CA GLU A 193 -11.04 -7.41 -7.98
C GLU A 193 -11.63 -7.64 -6.59
N ALA A 194 -11.68 -6.57 -5.80
CA ALA A 194 -12.42 -6.58 -4.55
C ALA A 194 -13.93 -6.73 -4.83
N ASP A 195 -14.61 -7.53 -4.02
CA ASP A 195 -16.07 -7.59 -4.10
C ASP A 195 -16.67 -6.21 -3.81
N TYR A 196 -17.48 -5.70 -4.75
CA TYR A 196 -18.02 -4.35 -4.67
C TYR A 196 -19.00 -4.19 -3.51
N GLY A 197 -19.79 -5.22 -3.21
CA GLY A 197 -20.70 -5.21 -2.07
C GLY A 197 -19.95 -5.16 -0.75
N TYR A 198 -18.89 -5.94 -0.65
CA TYR A 198 -18.00 -5.92 0.52
C TYR A 198 -17.29 -4.57 0.68
N LEU A 199 -16.72 -4.02 -0.38
CA LEU A 199 -16.11 -2.69 -0.35
C LEU A 199 -17.12 -1.63 0.11
N THR A 200 -18.33 -1.65 -0.42
CA THR A 200 -19.41 -0.73 -0.04
C THR A 200 -19.75 -0.87 1.45
N LYS A 201 -19.91 -2.11 1.95
CA LYS A 201 -20.17 -2.39 3.37
C LYS A 201 -19.10 -1.76 4.27
N ILE A 202 -17.83 -1.96 3.94
CA ILE A 202 -16.72 -1.42 4.74
C ILE A 202 -16.67 0.12 4.65
N CYS A 203 -16.93 0.70 3.48
CA CYS A 203 -16.99 2.15 3.31
C CYS A 203 -18.11 2.77 4.17
N GLU A 204 -19.30 2.17 4.19
CA GLU A 204 -20.41 2.64 5.01
C GLU A 204 -20.09 2.57 6.51
N MET A 205 -19.49 1.48 6.94
CA MET A 205 -19.04 1.29 8.32
C MET A 205 -17.98 2.33 8.71
N ALA A 206 -17.01 2.56 7.83
CA ALA A 206 -15.90 3.47 8.05
C ALA A 206 -16.33 4.95 8.15
N LYS A 207 -17.39 5.36 7.45
CA LYS A 207 -17.99 6.69 7.56
C LYS A 207 -18.40 7.04 8.99
N THR A 208 -18.82 6.06 9.80
CA THR A 208 -19.24 6.28 11.19
C THR A 208 -18.09 6.78 12.07
N ARG A 209 -16.85 6.54 11.67
CA ARG A 209 -15.62 6.95 12.38
C ARG A 209 -14.75 7.92 11.57
N GLN A 210 -15.21 8.35 10.39
CA GLN A 210 -14.47 9.22 9.46
C GLN A 210 -13.09 8.66 9.07
N VAL A 211 -12.97 7.33 8.98
CA VAL A 211 -11.76 6.64 8.52
C VAL A 211 -11.83 6.46 7.01
N PRO A 212 -10.85 6.95 6.23
CA PRO A 212 -10.84 6.74 4.78
C PRO A 212 -10.70 5.26 4.42
N VAL A 213 -11.33 4.86 3.31
CA VAL A 213 -11.23 3.50 2.76
C VAL A 213 -10.64 3.55 1.36
N PHE A 214 -9.56 2.80 1.16
CA PHE A 214 -8.93 2.62 -0.15
C PHE A 214 -9.25 1.23 -0.71
N CYS A 215 -9.68 1.16 -1.97
CA CYS A 215 -9.66 -0.09 -2.70
C CYS A 215 -8.20 -0.48 -2.95
N ASN A 216 -7.78 -1.66 -2.47
CA ASN A 216 -6.37 -2.03 -2.40
C ASN A 216 -5.91 -2.92 -3.55
N THR A 217 -6.83 -3.67 -4.18
CA THR A 217 -6.52 -4.58 -5.29
C THR A 217 -7.57 -4.51 -6.38
N GLY A 218 -7.19 -4.93 -7.59
CA GLY A 218 -8.11 -5.16 -8.69
C GLY A 218 -8.70 -3.91 -9.34
N CYS A 219 -8.17 -2.72 -9.03
CA CYS A 219 -8.58 -1.50 -9.72
C CYS A 219 -8.09 -1.51 -11.16
N ARG A 220 -9.03 -1.49 -12.11
CA ARG A 220 -8.79 -1.52 -13.56
C ARG A 220 -9.52 -0.36 -14.25
N TYR A 221 -9.26 -0.18 -15.54
CA TYR A 221 -9.90 0.85 -16.37
C TYR A 221 -11.43 0.76 -16.37
N ASP A 222 -11.95 -0.46 -16.37
CA ASP A 222 -13.38 -0.76 -16.42
C ASP A 222 -14.07 -0.71 -15.05
N THR A 223 -13.32 -0.66 -13.98
CA THR A 223 -13.86 -0.72 -12.60
C THR A 223 -13.63 0.54 -11.77
N ILE A 224 -12.60 1.34 -12.10
CA ILE A 224 -12.17 2.45 -11.25
C ILE A 224 -13.26 3.51 -11.01
N GLU A 225 -14.04 3.86 -12.04
CA GLU A 225 -15.09 4.86 -11.88
C GLU A 225 -16.14 4.41 -10.86
N LYS A 226 -16.55 3.13 -10.92
CA LYS A 226 -17.48 2.52 -9.97
C LYS A 226 -16.89 2.41 -8.57
N ILE A 227 -15.62 2.00 -8.45
CA ILE A 227 -14.91 1.91 -7.17
C ILE A 227 -14.90 3.27 -6.48
N LEU A 228 -14.57 4.33 -7.22
CA LEU A 228 -14.53 5.68 -6.67
C LEU A 228 -15.90 6.28 -6.34
N GLU A 229 -17.02 5.62 -6.65
CA GLU A 229 -18.33 6.02 -6.14
C GLU A 229 -18.42 5.83 -4.62
N VAL A 230 -17.84 4.76 -4.12
CA VAL A 230 -17.94 4.35 -2.71
C VAL A 230 -16.65 4.57 -1.92
N ALA A 231 -15.48 4.25 -2.50
CA ALA A 231 -14.18 4.36 -1.84
C ALA A 231 -13.65 5.79 -1.82
N ASP A 232 -12.84 6.09 -0.81
CA ASP A 232 -12.16 7.39 -0.63
C ASP A 232 -10.83 7.48 -1.40
N GLY A 233 -10.42 6.43 -2.09
CA GLY A 233 -9.23 6.36 -2.91
C GLY A 233 -8.94 4.94 -3.37
N ALA A 234 -7.82 4.75 -4.07
CA ALA A 234 -7.39 3.43 -4.52
C ALA A 234 -5.87 3.28 -4.53
N CYS A 235 -5.40 2.06 -4.25
CA CYS A 235 -4.02 1.64 -4.49
C CYS A 235 -3.97 0.86 -5.81
N VAL A 236 -3.19 1.32 -6.78
CA VAL A 236 -3.21 0.79 -8.14
C VAL A 236 -1.82 0.37 -8.58
N GLY A 237 -1.67 -0.88 -9.00
CA GLY A 237 -0.40 -1.44 -9.48
C GLY A 237 -0.50 -2.03 -10.88
N THR A 238 -1.13 -3.19 -10.99
CA THR A 238 -1.18 -4.00 -12.22
C THR A 238 -1.72 -3.24 -13.44
N ALA A 239 -2.71 -2.36 -13.25
CA ALA A 239 -3.31 -1.58 -14.34
C ALA A 239 -2.31 -0.61 -15.00
N PHE A 240 -1.22 -0.26 -14.31
CA PHE A 240 -0.19 0.66 -14.82
C PHE A 240 0.94 -0.06 -15.56
N LYS A 241 0.99 -1.40 -15.52
CA LYS A 241 2.12 -2.17 -16.02
C LYS A 241 1.95 -2.63 -17.47
N ASP A 242 3.07 -2.70 -18.17
CA ASP A 242 3.19 -3.35 -19.48
C ASP A 242 3.36 -4.87 -19.32
N GLU A 243 3.61 -5.56 -20.44
CA GLU A 243 3.85 -7.00 -20.49
C GLU A 243 5.14 -7.45 -19.79
N ASN A 244 6.09 -6.53 -19.59
CA ASN A 244 7.35 -6.79 -18.89
C ASN A 244 7.26 -6.49 -17.39
N GLY A 245 6.08 -6.08 -16.90
CA GLY A 245 5.87 -5.70 -15.51
C GLY A 245 6.40 -4.32 -15.13
N ARG A 246 6.81 -3.49 -16.13
CA ARG A 246 7.26 -2.10 -15.93
C ARG A 246 6.11 -1.12 -16.03
N VAL A 247 6.22 0.00 -15.34
CA VAL A 247 5.21 1.07 -15.41
C VAL A 247 5.18 1.69 -16.81
N SER A 248 4.03 1.62 -17.45
CA SER A 248 3.77 2.28 -18.73
C SER A 248 3.21 3.68 -18.50
N LEU A 249 3.92 4.70 -18.95
CA LEU A 249 3.46 6.09 -18.90
C LEU A 249 2.10 6.26 -19.59
N GLU A 250 1.92 5.66 -20.76
CA GLU A 250 0.68 5.75 -21.56
C GLU A 250 -0.52 5.14 -20.80
N LYS A 251 -0.35 3.89 -20.32
CA LYS A 251 -1.40 3.22 -19.54
C LYS A 251 -1.76 4.03 -18.30
N THR A 252 -0.76 4.51 -17.57
CA THR A 252 -0.99 5.28 -16.34
C THR A 252 -1.70 6.59 -16.63
N LYS A 253 -1.28 7.34 -17.65
CA LYS A 253 -1.98 8.59 -18.08
C LYS A 253 -3.44 8.33 -18.43
N LYS A 254 -3.71 7.31 -19.25
CA LYS A 254 -5.08 6.93 -19.63
C LYS A 254 -5.94 6.62 -18.41
N PHE A 255 -5.39 5.91 -17.42
CA PHE A 255 -6.10 5.62 -16.18
C PHE A 255 -6.38 6.89 -15.37
N MET A 256 -5.37 7.74 -15.20
CA MET A 256 -5.52 8.99 -14.44
C MET A 256 -6.49 9.97 -15.12
N ASP A 257 -6.64 9.93 -16.43
CA ASP A 257 -7.63 10.74 -17.16
C ASP A 257 -9.08 10.30 -16.82
N LEU A 258 -9.33 8.99 -16.65
CA LEU A 258 -10.62 8.51 -16.14
C LEU A 258 -10.89 8.99 -14.72
N VAL A 259 -9.88 8.89 -13.86
CA VAL A 259 -9.99 9.34 -12.47
C VAL A 259 -10.29 10.84 -12.38
N LYS A 260 -9.60 11.67 -13.18
CA LYS A 260 -9.84 13.12 -13.23
C LYS A 260 -11.27 13.47 -13.64
N LYS A 261 -11.82 12.77 -14.63
CA LYS A 261 -13.23 12.93 -15.05
C LYS A 261 -14.22 12.58 -13.92
N LYS A 262 -13.89 11.60 -13.09
CA LYS A 262 -14.76 11.18 -11.98
C LYS A 262 -14.69 12.16 -10.80
N ARG A 263 -13.58 12.90 -10.65
CA ARG A 263 -13.39 13.89 -9.58
C ARG A 263 -14.02 15.25 -9.92
N SER A 264 -14.23 15.55 -11.21
CA SER A 264 -14.87 16.79 -11.70
C SER A 264 -16.40 16.69 -11.60
#